data_e3294955c8ab80c00119ca71a924e006
#
_entry.id   e3294955c8ab80c00119ca71a924e006
#
_cell.length_a   1.000
_cell.length_b   1.000
_cell.length_c   1.000
_cell.angle_alpha   90.00
_cell.angle_beta   90.00
_cell.angle_gamma   90.00
#
_symmetry.space_group_name_H-M   'P 1'
#
loop_
_entity.id
_entity.type
_entity.pdbx_description
1 polymer ?
#
loop_
_entity_poly.entity_id
_entity_poly.type
_entity_poly.pdbx_seq_one_letter_code
_entity_poly.pdbx_strand_id
1 'polypeptide(L)'
;MLGSYNYNGIIKKTVVGFGTLFNNIEIRRTSGSKTEVMKVPLAYGPKAKFLARLRQLGDLTTQDQVQITLPRISFEIQGINYDPTRKVSPTQYIRHSTGSKENKGFMPVPYNINFELAILSKNQDDALQILEQILPFFQPSFNITMNLVPELGETKDYPVTLTSIDYGDEYEGDYDTRRTLIYTLQFIAKTYMYGPVVDKSGELIKKTIIDYSTEAVRTAPREVRYVATPRSLVERDNNAVTTVSADIDDNDGIINVTDASGISLKDDIQIDSEVMRVTKIVDNKLYVARAFNNSTIAAHVASSNVFIITSADHALLDSDDDFGFNELYSEFTDGKSRNPTTGADE
;
A
#
# COMPACT_ATOMS: atom_id res chain seq x y z
N MET A 1 -2.47 24.07 8.16
CA MET A 1 -2.44 22.61 8.35
C MET A 1 -3.81 21.99 8.62
N LEU A 2 -4.72 22.62 9.33
CA LEU A 2 -6.08 22.09 9.57
C LEU A 2 -7.11 22.51 8.51
N GLY A 3 -6.70 22.98 7.36
CA GLY A 3 -7.59 23.47 6.29
C GLY A 3 -7.63 22.61 5.01
N SER A 4 -6.81 21.58 4.91
CA SER A 4 -6.86 20.64 3.77
C SER A 4 -7.64 19.39 4.15
N TYR A 5 -8.54 18.96 3.27
CA TYR A 5 -9.27 17.70 3.44
C TYR A 5 -8.28 16.50 3.43
N ASN A 6 -8.29 15.73 4.52
CA ASN A 6 -7.51 14.50 4.63
C ASN A 6 -8.35 13.43 5.33
N TYR A 7 -8.71 12.38 4.62
CA TYR A 7 -9.52 11.30 5.16
C TYR A 7 -9.08 9.92 4.63
N ASN A 8 -8.34 9.20 5.44
CA ASN A 8 -7.83 7.86 5.11
C ASN A 8 -8.79 6.73 5.52
N GLY A 9 -9.91 7.07 6.16
CA GLY A 9 -10.92 6.11 6.61
C GLY A 9 -10.42 5.12 7.69
N ILE A 10 -9.40 5.49 8.45
CA ILE A 10 -8.70 4.60 9.39
C ILE A 10 -9.67 4.05 10.45
N ILE A 11 -10.47 4.91 11.07
CA ILE A 11 -11.44 4.49 12.08
C ILE A 11 -12.44 3.50 11.46
N LYS A 12 -12.94 3.79 10.27
CA LYS A 12 -13.87 2.90 9.56
C LYS A 12 -13.22 1.54 9.26
N LYS A 13 -11.98 1.53 8.77
CA LYS A 13 -11.25 0.30 8.49
C LYS A 13 -11.02 -0.52 9.77
N THR A 14 -10.68 0.14 10.89
CA THR A 14 -10.51 -0.52 12.19
C THR A 14 -11.82 -1.11 12.70
N VAL A 15 -12.95 -0.41 12.56
CA VAL A 15 -14.28 -0.93 12.94
C VAL A 15 -14.64 -2.16 12.12
N VAL A 16 -14.42 -2.10 10.81
CA VAL A 16 -14.68 -3.25 9.92
C VAL A 16 -13.76 -4.41 10.27
N GLY A 17 -12.47 -4.15 10.49
CA GLY A 17 -11.50 -5.18 10.90
C GLY A 17 -11.90 -5.84 12.21
N PHE A 18 -12.30 -5.06 13.21
CA PHE A 18 -12.81 -5.59 14.48
C PHE A 18 -14.06 -6.44 14.28
N GLY A 19 -15.04 -5.98 13.49
CA GLY A 19 -16.26 -6.72 13.23
C GLY A 19 -16.02 -8.04 12.49
N THR A 20 -15.02 -8.12 11.60
CA THR A 20 -14.71 -9.36 10.87
C THR A 20 -14.23 -10.49 11.78
N LEU A 21 -13.65 -10.19 12.95
CA LEU A 21 -13.21 -11.20 13.92
C LEU A 21 -14.37 -12.05 14.44
N PHE A 22 -15.55 -11.45 14.56
CA PHE A 22 -16.70 -12.08 15.22
C PHE A 22 -17.84 -12.44 14.24
N ASN A 23 -17.62 -12.28 12.95
CA ASN A 23 -18.69 -12.44 11.93
C ASN A 23 -19.09 -13.90 11.65
N ASN A 24 -18.25 -14.88 12.05
CA ASN A 24 -18.48 -16.30 11.73
C ASN A 24 -18.75 -17.16 12.96
N ILE A 25 -19.25 -16.57 14.04
CA ILE A 25 -19.62 -17.31 15.26
C ILE A 25 -20.93 -18.06 15.03
N GLU A 26 -20.95 -19.33 15.40
CA GLU A 26 -22.10 -20.23 15.26
C GLU A 26 -22.42 -20.90 16.58
N ILE A 27 -23.70 -21.14 16.83
CA ILE A 27 -24.15 -21.95 17.95
C ILE A 27 -24.78 -23.25 17.45
N ARG A 28 -24.72 -24.28 18.28
CA ARG A 28 -25.30 -25.59 18.00
C ARG A 28 -26.29 -25.93 19.09
N ARG A 29 -27.53 -26.26 18.71
CA ARG A 29 -28.57 -26.73 19.61
C ARG A 29 -28.91 -28.15 19.25
N THR A 30 -28.81 -29.07 20.21
CA THR A 30 -29.13 -30.47 20.02
C THR A 30 -30.50 -30.77 20.66
N SER A 31 -31.44 -31.19 19.88
CA SER A 31 -32.76 -31.69 20.35
C SER A 31 -32.95 -33.11 19.90
N GLY A 32 -32.78 -34.07 20.79
CA GLY A 32 -32.81 -35.50 20.45
C GLY A 32 -31.68 -35.91 19.52
N SER A 33 -32.01 -36.45 18.35
CA SER A 33 -31.01 -36.86 17.33
C SER A 33 -30.70 -35.78 16.29
N LYS A 34 -31.31 -34.58 16.39
CA LYS A 34 -31.10 -33.48 15.43
C LYS A 34 -30.26 -32.39 16.06
N THR A 35 -29.17 -32.01 15.36
CA THR A 35 -28.34 -30.84 15.70
C THR A 35 -28.65 -29.72 14.71
N GLU A 36 -29.13 -28.60 15.23
CA GLU A 36 -29.38 -27.39 14.46
C GLU A 36 -28.21 -26.44 14.64
N VAL A 37 -27.62 -25.99 13.53
CA VAL A 37 -26.52 -25.02 13.52
C VAL A 37 -27.08 -23.66 13.13
N MET A 38 -26.83 -22.64 13.95
CA MET A 38 -27.32 -21.30 13.71
C MET A 38 -26.15 -20.30 13.76
N LYS A 39 -25.98 -19.52 12.69
CA LYS A 39 -25.03 -18.40 12.67
C LYS A 39 -25.57 -17.25 13.52
N VAL A 40 -24.70 -16.71 14.40
CA VAL A 40 -25.05 -15.60 15.28
C VAL A 40 -24.91 -14.28 14.52
N PRO A 41 -25.99 -13.48 14.36
CA PRO A 41 -25.91 -12.21 13.65
C PRO A 41 -25.10 -11.18 14.46
N LEU A 42 -24.17 -10.51 13.78
CA LEU A 42 -23.36 -9.43 14.29
C LEU A 42 -23.86 -8.08 13.75
N ALA A 43 -23.94 -7.06 14.58
CA ALA A 43 -24.30 -5.73 14.14
C ALA A 43 -23.51 -4.63 14.87
N TYR A 44 -23.14 -3.57 14.14
CA TYR A 44 -22.58 -2.37 14.74
C TYR A 44 -23.68 -1.49 15.32
N GLY A 45 -23.59 -1.20 16.61
CA GLY A 45 -24.51 -0.33 17.31
C GLY A 45 -24.59 -0.62 18.81
N PRO A 46 -25.06 0.36 19.59
CA PRO A 46 -25.14 0.24 21.04
C PRO A 46 -26.09 -0.87 21.47
N LYS A 47 -25.72 -1.60 22.52
CA LYS A 47 -26.57 -2.64 23.13
C LYS A 47 -27.97 -2.13 23.50
N ALA A 48 -28.04 -0.89 24.01
CA ALA A 48 -29.30 -0.25 24.37
C ALA A 48 -30.31 -0.17 23.20
N LYS A 49 -29.83 0.04 21.97
CA LYS A 49 -30.69 0.08 20.77
C LYS A 49 -31.37 -1.28 20.51
N PHE A 50 -30.63 -2.36 20.73
CA PHE A 50 -31.17 -3.71 20.53
C PHE A 50 -32.13 -4.10 21.67
N LEU A 51 -31.81 -3.71 22.91
CA LEU A 51 -32.71 -3.91 24.06
C LEU A 51 -33.99 -3.10 23.88
N ALA A 52 -33.92 -1.85 23.47
CA ALA A 52 -35.11 -1.04 23.20
C ALA A 52 -36.03 -1.68 22.15
N ARG A 53 -35.44 -2.27 21.08
CA ARG A 53 -36.22 -2.98 20.07
C ARG A 53 -36.83 -4.28 20.59
N LEU A 54 -36.14 -5.00 21.45
CA LEU A 54 -36.71 -6.17 22.14
C LEU A 54 -37.90 -5.79 23.01
N ARG A 55 -37.88 -4.62 23.66
CA ARG A 55 -38.99 -4.07 24.47
C ARG A 55 -40.19 -3.68 23.63
N GLN A 56 -39.97 -3.07 22.45
CA GLN A 56 -41.05 -2.65 21.55
C GLN A 56 -41.84 -3.79 20.90
N LEU A 57 -41.34 -5.03 20.96
CA LEU A 57 -42.01 -6.22 20.42
C LEU A 57 -43.22 -6.71 21.26
N GLY A 58 -43.59 -5.99 22.32
CA GLY A 58 -44.78 -6.28 23.13
C GLY A 58 -46.11 -6.05 22.42
N ASP A 59 -46.16 -5.19 21.39
CA ASP A 59 -47.38 -4.82 20.63
C ASP A 59 -47.32 -5.35 19.20
N LEU A 60 -47.72 -6.60 18.97
CA LEU A 60 -47.70 -7.30 17.67
C LEU A 60 -48.90 -6.97 16.77
N THR A 61 -49.48 -5.79 16.85
CA THR A 61 -50.64 -5.40 16.05
C THR A 61 -50.34 -4.78 14.70
N THR A 62 -49.08 -4.51 14.36
CA THR A 62 -48.70 -3.96 13.05
C THR A 62 -47.76 -4.91 12.30
N GLN A 63 -48.16 -5.26 11.08
CA GLN A 63 -47.60 -6.29 10.18
C GLN A 63 -46.15 -6.08 9.69
N ASP A 64 -45.45 -4.97 10.07
CA ASP A 64 -44.15 -4.59 9.53
C ASP A 64 -42.98 -4.68 10.52
N GLN A 65 -43.11 -5.40 11.62
CA GLN A 65 -42.03 -5.46 12.62
C GLN A 65 -41.12 -6.67 12.41
N VAL A 66 -39.90 -6.40 11.96
CA VAL A 66 -38.85 -7.40 11.85
C VAL A 66 -38.48 -7.91 13.25
N GLN A 67 -38.79 -9.16 13.53
CA GLN A 67 -38.40 -9.83 14.78
C GLN A 67 -36.87 -9.87 14.93
N ILE A 68 -36.37 -9.34 16.04
CA ILE A 68 -34.97 -9.52 16.39
C ILE A 68 -34.80 -10.93 16.96
N THR A 69 -34.03 -11.75 16.28
CA THR A 69 -33.67 -13.09 16.73
C THR A 69 -32.53 -13.02 17.76
N LEU A 70 -32.65 -13.75 18.86
CA LEU A 70 -31.59 -14.03 19.82
C LEU A 70 -31.10 -15.48 19.61
N PRO A 71 -29.80 -15.76 19.77
CA PRO A 71 -28.73 -14.87 20.23
C PRO A 71 -28.25 -13.88 19.16
N ARG A 72 -27.67 -12.78 19.61
CA ARG A 72 -27.12 -11.72 18.76
C ARG A 72 -25.89 -11.10 19.38
N ILE A 73 -24.98 -10.67 18.55
CA ILE A 73 -23.80 -9.90 18.96
C ILE A 73 -23.94 -8.47 18.46
N SER A 74 -23.69 -7.50 19.33
CA SER A 74 -23.57 -6.09 18.95
C SER A 74 -22.21 -5.56 19.39
N PHE A 75 -21.67 -4.59 18.68
CA PHE A 75 -20.45 -3.90 19.10
C PHE A 75 -20.51 -2.43 18.73
N GLU A 76 -19.82 -1.62 19.53
CA GLU A 76 -19.69 -0.19 19.31
C GLU A 76 -18.37 0.36 19.82
N ILE A 77 -18.01 1.56 19.35
CA ILE A 77 -16.89 2.33 19.89
C ILE A 77 -17.36 3.02 21.15
N GLN A 78 -16.66 2.78 22.27
CA GLN A 78 -16.89 3.50 23.53
C GLN A 78 -16.04 4.76 23.66
N GLY A 79 -14.86 4.78 23.03
CA GLY A 79 -13.97 5.94 23.09
C GLY A 79 -12.71 5.77 22.26
N ILE A 80 -12.02 6.89 22.06
CA ILE A 80 -10.74 6.95 21.38
C ILE A 80 -9.77 7.73 22.27
N ASN A 81 -8.66 7.12 22.66
CA ASN A 81 -7.69 7.69 23.58
C ASN A 81 -6.30 7.71 22.94
N TYR A 82 -5.57 8.81 23.14
CA TYR A 82 -4.16 8.89 22.77
C TYR A 82 -3.31 7.95 23.63
N ASP A 83 -2.34 7.27 23.00
CA ASP A 83 -1.42 6.38 23.71
C ASP A 83 -0.01 6.99 23.80
N PRO A 84 0.36 7.58 24.94
CA PRO A 84 1.67 8.22 25.10
C PRO A 84 2.83 7.22 25.12
N THR A 85 2.56 5.94 25.43
CA THR A 85 3.64 4.93 25.54
C THR A 85 4.22 4.55 24.19
N ARG A 86 3.45 4.68 23.11
CA ARG A 86 3.85 4.40 21.73
C ARG A 86 4.22 5.66 20.93
N LYS A 87 4.41 6.81 21.61
CA LYS A 87 4.75 8.07 20.97
C LYS A 87 6.05 7.97 20.17
N VAL A 88 6.00 8.39 18.91
CA VAL A 88 7.17 8.53 18.03
C VAL A 88 7.51 10.01 17.88
N SER A 89 8.74 10.31 17.49
CA SER A 89 9.18 11.70 17.26
C SER A 89 8.31 12.36 16.19
N PRO A 90 7.75 13.56 16.45
CA PRO A 90 6.90 14.27 15.48
C PRO A 90 7.67 14.77 14.25
N THR A 91 8.99 14.78 14.30
CA THR A 91 9.87 15.24 13.20
C THR A 91 10.28 14.13 12.24
N GLN A 92 9.97 12.88 12.57
CA GLN A 92 10.25 11.74 11.69
C GLN A 92 9.20 11.61 10.58
N TYR A 93 9.65 11.09 9.44
CA TYR A 93 8.81 10.88 8.26
C TYR A 93 8.88 9.43 7.81
N ILE A 94 7.77 8.96 7.27
CA ILE A 94 7.70 7.73 6.47
C ILE A 94 7.79 8.17 5.01
N ARG A 95 8.61 7.48 4.24
CA ARG A 95 8.73 7.67 2.79
C ARG A 95 8.42 6.34 2.12
N HIS A 96 7.66 6.42 1.06
CA HIS A 96 7.37 5.29 0.19
C HIS A 96 7.56 5.72 -1.25
N SER A 97 8.45 5.04 -1.93
CA SER A 97 8.72 5.30 -3.35
C SER A 97 8.07 4.22 -4.19
N THR A 98 7.34 4.64 -5.21
CA THR A 98 6.75 3.74 -6.21
C THR A 98 7.05 4.32 -7.57
N GLY A 99 8.03 3.76 -8.27
CA GLY A 99 8.48 4.28 -9.54
C GLY A 99 9.01 5.72 -9.42
N SER A 100 8.51 6.64 -10.24
CA SER A 100 8.93 8.04 -10.25
C SER A 100 8.28 8.91 -9.16
N LYS A 101 7.46 8.33 -8.28
CA LYS A 101 6.71 9.06 -7.24
C LYS A 101 7.24 8.74 -5.86
N GLU A 102 7.55 9.76 -5.08
CA GLU A 102 7.86 9.64 -3.66
C GLU A 102 6.69 10.18 -2.84
N ASN A 103 6.06 9.30 -2.06
CA ASN A 103 5.05 9.67 -1.08
C ASN A 103 5.72 9.88 0.27
N LYS A 104 5.47 11.03 0.89
CA LYS A 104 6.01 11.39 2.19
C LYS A 104 4.89 11.69 3.17
N GLY A 105 4.91 11.02 4.32
CA GLY A 105 4.01 11.28 5.43
C GLY A 105 4.75 11.47 6.73
N PHE A 106 4.16 12.22 7.66
CA PHE A 106 4.66 12.23 9.04
C PHE A 106 4.39 10.89 9.71
N MET A 107 5.25 10.54 10.68
CA MET A 107 5.02 9.35 11.50
C MET A 107 3.62 9.40 12.12
N PRO A 108 2.89 8.27 12.10
CA PRO A 108 1.53 8.24 12.58
C PRO A 108 1.44 8.40 14.10
N VAL A 109 0.34 8.98 14.54
CA VAL A 109 0.06 9.20 15.96
C VAL A 109 -0.65 7.98 16.53
N PRO A 110 -0.15 7.40 17.64
CA PRO A 110 -0.76 6.21 18.24
C PRO A 110 -2.05 6.56 19.01
N TYR A 111 -3.10 5.82 18.71
CA TYR A 111 -4.39 5.90 19.40
C TYR A 111 -4.88 4.51 19.76
N ASN A 112 -5.59 4.43 20.87
CA ASN A 112 -6.34 3.27 21.32
C ASN A 112 -7.82 3.51 21.08
N ILE A 113 -8.48 2.59 20.37
CA ILE A 113 -9.92 2.61 20.16
C ILE A 113 -10.52 1.56 21.09
N ASN A 114 -11.36 2.00 22.02
CA ASN A 114 -12.05 1.12 22.94
C ASN A 114 -13.34 0.63 22.29
N PHE A 115 -13.51 -0.67 22.22
CA PHE A 115 -14.73 -1.32 21.73
C PHE A 115 -15.44 -2.03 22.86
N GLU A 116 -16.74 -1.91 22.87
CA GLU A 116 -17.63 -2.76 23.66
C GLU A 116 -18.31 -3.75 22.71
N LEU A 117 -18.24 -5.04 23.04
CA LEU A 117 -18.95 -6.10 22.35
C LEU A 117 -19.93 -6.72 23.34
N ALA A 118 -21.22 -6.68 23.01
CA ALA A 118 -22.28 -7.25 23.83
C ALA A 118 -22.89 -8.48 23.15
N ILE A 119 -22.91 -9.59 23.87
CA ILE A 119 -23.57 -10.84 23.50
C ILE A 119 -24.92 -10.85 24.21
N LEU A 120 -25.99 -10.83 23.41
CA LEU A 120 -27.34 -10.88 23.88
C LEU A 120 -27.93 -12.27 23.64
N SER A 121 -28.35 -12.98 24.66
CA SER A 121 -28.91 -14.32 24.56
C SER A 121 -30.14 -14.51 25.47
N LYS A 122 -30.99 -15.45 25.08
CA LYS A 122 -32.11 -15.90 25.92
C LYS A 122 -31.68 -17.06 26.83
N ASN A 123 -30.80 -17.92 26.34
CA ASN A 123 -30.31 -19.12 27.01
C ASN A 123 -28.83 -18.92 27.41
N GLN A 124 -28.49 -19.41 28.59
CA GLN A 124 -27.12 -19.34 29.07
C GLN A 124 -26.17 -20.21 28.25
N ASP A 125 -26.62 -21.38 27.82
CA ASP A 125 -25.82 -22.28 26.98
C ASP A 125 -25.39 -21.65 25.68
N ASP A 126 -26.30 -20.94 24.98
CA ASP A 126 -25.98 -20.21 23.75
C ASP A 126 -24.93 -19.12 23.98
N ALA A 127 -25.04 -18.39 25.12
CA ALA A 127 -24.08 -17.34 25.45
C ALA A 127 -22.69 -17.90 25.75
N LEU A 128 -22.62 -19.02 26.46
CA LEU A 128 -21.38 -19.70 26.81
C LEU A 128 -20.71 -20.28 25.53
N GLN A 129 -21.48 -20.87 24.64
CA GLN A 129 -20.95 -21.36 23.36
C GLN A 129 -20.30 -20.22 22.55
N ILE A 130 -20.90 -19.03 22.53
CA ILE A 130 -20.32 -17.85 21.86
C ILE A 130 -19.06 -17.41 22.58
N LEU A 131 -19.09 -17.33 23.90
CA LEU A 131 -17.97 -16.86 24.71
C LEU A 131 -16.75 -17.79 24.56
N GLU A 132 -16.94 -19.11 24.63
CA GLU A 132 -15.88 -20.10 24.46
C GLU A 132 -15.26 -20.11 23.05
N GLN A 133 -15.96 -19.63 22.04
CA GLN A 133 -15.39 -19.44 20.69
C GLN A 133 -14.52 -18.20 20.60
N ILE A 134 -14.72 -17.20 21.47
CA ILE A 134 -13.98 -15.92 21.44
C ILE A 134 -12.71 -16.00 22.29
N LEU A 135 -12.82 -16.49 23.53
CA LEU A 135 -11.76 -16.38 24.53
C LEU A 135 -10.43 -17.01 24.16
N PRO A 136 -10.34 -18.18 23.51
CA PRO A 136 -9.07 -18.83 23.21
C PRO A 136 -8.16 -18.02 22.28
N PHE A 137 -8.72 -17.11 21.50
CA PHE A 137 -7.95 -16.28 20.56
C PHE A 137 -7.27 -15.08 21.21
N PHE A 138 -7.66 -14.71 22.44
CA PHE A 138 -7.14 -13.53 23.13
C PHE A 138 -6.19 -13.92 24.29
N GLN A 139 -4.87 -14.03 23.99
CA GLN A 139 -3.79 -14.34 24.94
C GLN A 139 -2.71 -13.24 25.00
N PRO A 140 -2.92 -12.10 25.58
CA PRO A 140 -4.14 -11.35 25.82
C PRO A 140 -4.64 -10.60 24.57
N SER A 141 -3.88 -10.63 23.43
CA SER A 141 -4.20 -9.89 22.21
C SER A 141 -4.26 -10.76 20.97
N PHE A 142 -5.12 -10.38 20.08
CA PHE A 142 -5.20 -10.91 18.72
C PHE A 142 -4.73 -9.84 17.73
N ASN A 143 -3.85 -10.18 16.78
CA ASN A 143 -3.32 -9.25 15.81
C ASN A 143 -4.14 -9.27 14.53
N ILE A 144 -4.55 -8.08 14.06
CA ILE A 144 -5.20 -7.89 12.77
C ILE A 144 -4.22 -7.17 11.87
N THR A 145 -3.85 -7.78 10.75
CA THR A 145 -2.97 -7.17 9.75
C THR A 145 -3.80 -6.33 8.79
N MET A 146 -3.51 -5.04 8.69
CA MET A 146 -4.23 -4.12 7.81
C MET A 146 -3.29 -3.12 7.14
N ASN A 147 -3.59 -2.80 5.87
CA ASN A 147 -3.03 -1.63 5.20
C ASN A 147 -4.00 -0.45 5.37
N LEU A 148 -3.69 0.45 6.29
CA LEU A 148 -4.54 1.61 6.59
C LEU A 148 -4.40 2.71 5.54
N VAL A 149 -3.17 2.95 5.03
CA VAL A 149 -2.86 4.00 4.06
C VAL A 149 -2.10 3.37 2.89
N PRO A 150 -2.79 2.98 1.81
CA PRO A 150 -2.18 2.33 0.66
C PRO A 150 -1.05 3.15 0.01
N GLU A 151 -1.16 4.48 0.03
CA GLU A 151 -0.17 5.39 -0.54
C GLU A 151 1.20 5.32 0.15
N LEU A 152 1.25 4.83 1.38
CA LEU A 152 2.50 4.62 2.13
C LEU A 152 3.00 3.19 2.07
N GLY A 153 2.27 2.27 1.41
CA GLY A 153 2.66 0.87 1.22
C GLY A 153 2.86 0.05 2.51
N GLU A 154 2.53 0.62 3.68
CA GLU A 154 2.77 -0.04 4.95
C GLU A 154 1.63 -0.96 5.36
N THR A 155 1.96 -2.23 5.54
CA THR A 155 1.09 -3.20 6.18
C THR A 155 1.56 -3.41 7.62
N LYS A 156 0.68 -3.17 8.60
CA LYS A 156 1.00 -3.28 10.04
C LYS A 156 0.01 -4.18 10.76
N ASP A 157 0.52 -4.80 11.80
CA ASP A 157 -0.28 -5.57 12.73
C ASP A 157 -0.86 -4.66 13.82
N TYR A 158 -2.16 -4.72 13.98
CA TYR A 158 -2.91 -3.96 14.96
C TYR A 158 -3.42 -4.89 16.04
N PRO A 159 -2.82 -4.88 17.23
CA PRO A 159 -3.26 -5.76 18.33
C PRO A 159 -4.59 -5.28 18.90
N VAL A 160 -5.51 -6.22 19.02
CA VAL A 160 -6.78 -6.06 19.74
C VAL A 160 -6.68 -6.86 21.03
N THR A 161 -6.76 -6.19 22.16
CA THR A 161 -6.60 -6.80 23.49
C THR A 161 -7.94 -6.86 24.18
N LEU A 162 -8.31 -8.01 24.74
CA LEU A 162 -9.45 -8.16 25.63
C LEU A 162 -9.05 -7.70 27.03
N THR A 163 -9.82 -6.78 27.63
CA THR A 163 -9.51 -6.17 28.94
C THR A 163 -10.41 -6.65 30.07
N SER A 164 -11.71 -6.76 29.85
CA SER A 164 -12.65 -7.25 30.82
C SER A 164 -13.84 -7.96 30.19
N ILE A 165 -14.51 -8.76 31.00
CA ILE A 165 -15.76 -9.43 30.68
C ILE A 165 -16.70 -9.19 31.84
N ASP A 166 -17.81 -8.53 31.56
CA ASP A 166 -18.84 -8.25 32.52
C ASP A 166 -20.11 -9.05 32.19
N TYR A 167 -20.74 -9.62 33.20
CA TYR A 167 -21.99 -10.35 33.08
C TYR A 167 -23.13 -9.54 33.71
N GLY A 168 -24.18 -9.35 32.94
CA GLY A 168 -25.42 -8.73 33.37
C GLY A 168 -26.61 -9.63 33.06
N ASP A 169 -27.51 -9.73 34.00
CA ASP A 169 -28.79 -10.41 33.84
C ASP A 169 -29.90 -9.36 34.00
N GLU A 170 -30.51 -8.98 32.86
CA GLU A 170 -31.60 -8.00 32.89
C GLU A 170 -32.94 -8.73 32.93
N TYR A 171 -33.64 -8.55 34.05
CA TYR A 171 -35.03 -8.95 34.21
C TYR A 171 -35.93 -7.75 33.98
N GLU A 172 -36.87 -7.87 33.06
CA GLU A 172 -37.86 -6.84 32.82
C GLU A 172 -39.27 -7.37 33.13
N GLY A 173 -39.89 -6.85 34.21
CA GLY A 173 -41.23 -7.17 34.62
C GLY A 173 -41.36 -8.37 35.55
N ASP A 174 -42.61 -8.89 35.72
CA ASP A 174 -42.93 -10.05 36.54
C ASP A 174 -42.21 -11.31 36.08
N TYR A 175 -42.13 -12.32 36.97
CA TYR A 175 -41.41 -13.60 36.82
C TYR A 175 -41.65 -14.34 35.47
N ASP A 176 -42.64 -13.94 34.71
CA ASP A 176 -43.06 -14.56 33.45
C ASP A 176 -42.61 -13.82 32.20
N THR A 177 -41.90 -12.69 32.30
CA THR A 177 -41.52 -11.85 31.18
C THR A 177 -40.01 -11.87 30.90
N ARG A 178 -39.68 -12.15 29.72
CA ARG A 178 -38.42 -12.07 28.92
C ARG A 178 -37.13 -11.76 29.69
N ARG A 179 -36.41 -12.80 30.07
CA ARG A 179 -35.05 -12.75 30.55
C ARG A 179 -34.09 -12.55 29.39
N THR A 180 -33.20 -11.57 29.46
CA THR A 180 -32.09 -11.38 28.49
C THR A 180 -30.77 -11.40 29.23
N LEU A 181 -29.95 -12.38 28.90
CA LEU A 181 -28.60 -12.51 29.39
C LEU A 181 -27.66 -11.67 28.52
N ILE A 182 -26.83 -10.82 29.16
CA ILE A 182 -25.92 -9.91 28.48
C ILE A 182 -24.52 -10.16 29.02
N TYR A 183 -23.60 -10.59 28.10
CA TYR A 183 -22.17 -10.58 28.33
C TYR A 183 -21.57 -9.40 27.62
N THR A 184 -20.89 -8.54 28.33
CA THR A 184 -20.21 -7.36 27.80
C THR A 184 -18.72 -7.56 27.87
N LEU A 185 -18.06 -7.60 26.71
CA LEU A 185 -16.61 -7.74 26.57
C LEU A 185 -16.03 -6.38 26.18
N GLN A 186 -14.99 -5.95 26.88
CA GLN A 186 -14.28 -4.72 26.60
C GLN A 186 -12.97 -5.02 25.89
N PHE A 187 -12.74 -4.33 24.76
CA PHE A 187 -11.55 -4.50 23.96
C PHE A 187 -10.85 -3.17 23.71
N ILE A 188 -9.54 -3.22 23.61
CA ILE A 188 -8.70 -2.10 23.19
C ILE A 188 -8.01 -2.48 21.88
N ALA A 189 -8.35 -1.79 20.81
CA ALA A 189 -7.65 -1.89 19.53
C ALA A 189 -6.57 -0.80 19.44
N LYS A 190 -5.30 -1.20 19.38
CA LYS A 190 -4.17 -0.29 19.27
C LYS A 190 -3.98 0.09 17.82
N THR A 191 -4.33 1.30 17.42
CA THR A 191 -4.25 1.79 16.05
C THR A 191 -3.32 2.99 15.90
N TYR A 192 -3.13 3.45 14.67
CA TYR A 192 -2.34 4.62 14.34
C TYR A 192 -3.14 5.55 13.43
N MET A 193 -3.12 6.84 13.74
CA MET A 193 -3.75 7.87 12.91
C MET A 193 -2.69 8.53 12.05
N TYR A 194 -2.87 8.46 10.73
CA TYR A 194 -1.97 9.04 9.75
C TYR A 194 -2.46 10.43 9.35
N GLY A 195 -1.51 11.37 9.27
CA GLY A 195 -1.74 12.69 8.73
C GLY A 195 -1.82 12.70 7.20
N PRO A 196 -1.85 13.88 6.59
CA PRO A 196 -1.84 14.02 5.14
C PRO A 196 -0.55 13.44 4.56
N VAL A 197 -0.70 12.68 3.49
CA VAL A 197 0.41 12.20 2.65
C VAL A 197 0.67 13.25 1.59
N VAL A 198 1.91 13.69 1.48
CA VAL A 198 2.33 14.62 0.44
C VAL A 198 2.89 13.80 -0.71
N ASP A 199 2.22 13.88 -1.85
CA ASP A 199 2.73 13.37 -3.11
C ASP A 199 3.78 14.37 -3.63
N LYS A 200 5.04 13.97 -3.61
CA LYS A 200 6.10 14.70 -4.27
C LYS A 200 6.22 14.17 -5.70
N SER A 201 5.29 14.55 -6.54
CA SER A 201 5.41 14.44 -7.98
C SER A 201 6.41 15.49 -8.49
N GLY A 202 7.65 15.41 -8.10
CA GLY A 202 8.72 16.24 -8.58
C GLY A 202 9.71 15.38 -9.35
N GLU A 203 10.24 15.87 -10.45
CA GLU A 203 11.33 15.21 -11.14
C GLU A 203 12.51 15.07 -10.15
N LEU A 204 12.94 13.85 -9.95
CA LEU A 204 14.15 13.56 -9.19
C LEU A 204 15.35 14.16 -9.93
N ILE A 205 16.37 14.59 -9.22
CA ILE A 205 17.60 15.11 -9.82
C ILE A 205 18.27 13.96 -10.57
N LYS A 206 18.21 14.02 -11.89
CA LYS A 206 18.77 12.98 -12.79
C LYS A 206 20.21 13.29 -13.20
N LYS A 207 20.63 14.54 -13.06
CA LYS A 207 21.97 14.99 -13.45
C LYS A 207 22.37 16.21 -12.65
N THR A 208 23.54 16.18 -12.07
CA THR A 208 24.16 17.35 -11.40
C THR A 208 25.36 17.78 -12.22
N ILE A 209 25.41 19.06 -12.61
CA ILE A 209 26.52 19.65 -13.31
C ILE A 209 27.11 20.72 -12.42
N ILE A 210 28.38 20.64 -12.10
CA ILE A 210 29.14 21.60 -11.30
C ILE A 210 30.25 22.16 -12.16
N ASP A 211 30.16 23.44 -12.42
CA ASP A 211 31.22 24.19 -13.14
C ASP A 211 32.06 24.98 -12.16
N TYR A 212 33.36 24.78 -12.20
CA TYR A 212 34.32 25.54 -11.43
C TYR A 212 34.96 26.61 -12.34
N SER A 213 35.07 27.83 -11.83
CA SER A 213 35.74 28.93 -12.50
C SER A 213 36.61 29.71 -11.50
N THR A 214 37.67 30.30 -11.95
CA THR A 214 38.59 31.12 -11.12
C THR A 214 37.96 32.44 -10.66
N GLU A 215 36.96 32.92 -11.40
CA GLU A 215 36.29 34.18 -11.09
C GLU A 215 34.84 33.98 -10.72
N ALA A 216 34.36 34.69 -9.72
CA ALA A 216 32.97 34.63 -9.25
C ALA A 216 31.97 35.36 -10.17
N VAL A 217 32.29 35.55 -11.45
CA VAL A 217 31.46 36.26 -12.42
C VAL A 217 30.77 35.26 -13.35
N ARG A 218 29.50 35.52 -13.59
CA ARG A 218 28.63 34.62 -14.40
C ARG A 218 29.11 34.38 -15.85
N THR A 219 30.02 35.23 -16.32
CA THR A 219 30.62 35.16 -17.67
C THR A 219 32.05 34.62 -17.66
N ALA A 220 32.56 34.19 -16.48
CA ALA A 220 33.92 33.66 -16.39
C ALA A 220 34.04 32.36 -17.20
N PRO A 221 35.18 32.11 -17.86
CA PRO A 221 35.41 30.85 -18.52
C PRO A 221 35.42 29.70 -17.51
N ARG A 222 34.83 28.58 -17.89
CA ARG A 222 34.86 27.36 -17.06
C ARG A 222 36.25 26.76 -17.13
N GLU A 223 36.78 26.35 -16.00
CA GLU A 223 38.04 25.63 -15.94
C GLU A 223 37.86 24.14 -15.77
N VAL A 224 36.88 23.75 -14.93
CA VAL A 224 36.61 22.36 -14.63
C VAL A 224 35.08 22.14 -14.62
N ARG A 225 34.64 21.09 -15.25
CA ARG A 225 33.24 20.61 -15.14
C ARG A 225 33.23 19.22 -14.53
N TYR A 226 32.42 19.08 -13.48
CA TYR A 226 32.10 17.79 -12.90
C TYR A 226 30.64 17.47 -13.16
N VAL A 227 30.38 16.30 -13.74
CA VAL A 227 29.03 15.83 -14.05
C VAL A 227 28.82 14.52 -13.31
N ALA A 228 27.83 14.48 -12.41
CA ALA A 228 27.39 13.27 -11.74
C ALA A 228 26.02 12.88 -12.27
N THR A 229 25.90 11.65 -12.76
CA THR A 229 24.64 11.01 -13.11
C THR A 229 24.50 9.75 -12.28
N PRO A 230 23.31 9.48 -11.68
CA PRO A 230 23.09 8.23 -10.97
C PRO A 230 23.26 7.06 -11.95
N ARG A 231 23.87 5.99 -11.46
CA ARG A 231 24.03 4.74 -12.20
C ARG A 231 22.77 3.91 -12.21
N SER A 232 21.62 4.41 -11.80
CA SER A 232 20.40 3.63 -11.92
C SER A 232 20.38 3.02 -13.32
N LEU A 233 20.79 1.77 -13.36
CA LEU A 233 20.73 0.98 -14.56
C LEU A 233 19.26 0.86 -14.89
N VAL A 234 18.93 1.10 -16.13
CA VAL A 234 17.64 0.75 -16.69
C VAL A 234 17.49 -0.76 -16.46
N GLU A 235 16.91 -1.14 -15.32
CA GLU A 235 16.54 -2.51 -15.10
C GLU A 235 15.41 -2.87 -16.04
N ARG A 236 15.66 -3.92 -16.74
CA ARG A 236 14.71 -4.53 -17.65
C ARG A 236 13.99 -5.62 -16.87
N ASP A 237 12.70 -5.67 -16.92
CA ASP A 237 12.04 -6.95 -16.73
C ASP A 237 12.76 -7.94 -17.63
N ASN A 238 13.42 -8.95 -17.06
CA ASN A 238 14.22 -9.95 -17.77
C ASN A 238 13.45 -10.75 -18.85
N ASN A 239 12.32 -10.25 -19.28
CA ASN A 239 11.46 -10.82 -20.31
C ASN A 239 11.72 -10.13 -21.65
N ALA A 240 12.54 -10.76 -22.49
CA ALA A 240 12.66 -10.34 -23.87
C ALA A 240 11.29 -10.45 -24.57
N VAL A 241 10.87 -9.35 -25.22
CA VAL A 241 9.60 -9.32 -25.95
C VAL A 241 9.74 -10.06 -27.27
N THR A 242 10.92 -9.99 -27.89
CA THR A 242 11.24 -10.63 -29.17
C THR A 242 12.76 -10.79 -29.30
N THR A 243 13.21 -11.34 -30.43
CA THR A 243 14.63 -11.46 -30.80
C THR A 243 14.90 -10.84 -32.17
N VAL A 244 16.13 -10.41 -32.39
CA VAL A 244 16.61 -9.93 -33.67
C VAL A 244 16.67 -11.10 -34.66
N SER A 245 16.11 -10.95 -35.84
CA SER A 245 16.07 -12.04 -36.83
C SER A 245 17.27 -12.05 -37.84
N ALA A 246 18.03 -10.97 -37.92
CA ALA A 246 19.22 -10.85 -38.75
C ALA A 246 20.24 -9.94 -38.06
N ASP A 247 21.53 -10.09 -38.40
CA ASP A 247 22.60 -9.22 -37.90
C ASP A 247 22.31 -7.76 -38.23
N ILE A 248 22.67 -6.87 -37.34
CA ILE A 248 22.48 -5.43 -37.43
C ILE A 248 23.85 -4.77 -37.37
N ASP A 249 24.20 -3.99 -38.38
CA ASP A 249 25.40 -3.17 -38.38
C ASP A 249 25.16 -1.82 -37.65
N ASP A 250 26.25 -1.12 -37.36
CA ASP A 250 26.23 0.19 -36.68
C ASP A 250 25.55 1.30 -37.53
N ASN A 251 25.40 1.10 -38.86
CA ASN A 251 24.76 2.02 -39.78
C ASN A 251 23.29 1.68 -40.08
N ASP A 252 22.79 0.55 -39.61
CA ASP A 252 21.44 0.12 -39.92
C ASP A 252 20.38 0.88 -39.05
N GLY A 253 19.44 1.55 -39.71
CA GLY A 253 18.29 2.21 -39.10
C GLY A 253 17.02 1.37 -39.14
N ILE A 254 17.10 0.12 -39.65
CA ILE A 254 15.99 -0.82 -39.74
C ILE A 254 16.41 -2.13 -39.10
N ILE A 255 15.67 -2.56 -38.12
CA ILE A 255 15.90 -3.80 -37.39
C ILE A 255 14.83 -4.82 -37.76
N ASN A 256 15.26 -6.01 -38.19
CA ASN A 256 14.35 -7.11 -38.41
C ASN A 256 14.21 -7.94 -37.12
N VAL A 257 12.98 -8.09 -36.61
CA VAL A 257 12.69 -8.89 -35.41
C VAL A 257 11.87 -10.12 -35.78
N THR A 258 11.88 -11.12 -34.91
CA THR A 258 11.13 -12.35 -35.14
C THR A 258 9.62 -12.11 -35.04
N ASP A 259 9.20 -11.28 -34.11
CA ASP A 259 7.81 -10.87 -33.91
C ASP A 259 7.76 -9.44 -33.37
N ALA A 260 7.01 -8.55 -34.03
CA ALA A 260 6.86 -7.16 -33.64
C ALA A 260 5.54 -6.88 -32.92
N SER A 261 4.70 -7.90 -32.68
CA SER A 261 3.33 -7.73 -32.14
C SER A 261 3.30 -7.13 -30.72
N GLY A 262 4.38 -7.32 -29.95
CA GLY A 262 4.53 -6.77 -28.60
C GLY A 262 5.11 -5.36 -28.54
N ILE A 263 5.48 -4.75 -29.67
CA ILE A 263 6.19 -3.47 -29.72
C ILE A 263 5.28 -2.39 -30.31
N SER A 264 5.24 -1.21 -29.70
CA SER A 264 4.44 -0.08 -30.15
C SER A 264 5.29 1.08 -30.68
N LEU A 265 4.64 2.00 -31.40
CA LEU A 265 5.29 3.23 -31.86
C LEU A 265 5.71 4.09 -30.65
N LYS A 266 6.93 4.61 -30.70
CA LYS A 266 7.60 5.41 -29.66
C LYS A 266 8.07 4.61 -28.44
N ASP A 267 7.96 3.31 -28.46
CA ASP A 267 8.62 2.50 -27.44
C ASP A 267 10.13 2.66 -27.54
N ASP A 268 10.77 2.71 -26.40
CA ASP A 268 12.22 2.61 -26.29
C ASP A 268 12.55 1.12 -26.11
N ILE A 269 13.34 0.60 -27.06
CA ILE A 269 13.80 -0.78 -27.02
C ILE A 269 15.28 -0.83 -26.71
N GLN A 270 15.70 -1.89 -26.05
CA GLN A 270 17.10 -2.13 -25.77
C GLN A 270 17.55 -3.47 -26.35
N ILE A 271 18.69 -3.46 -27.02
CA ILE A 271 19.41 -4.64 -27.49
C ILE A 271 20.84 -4.52 -26.94
N ASP A 272 21.26 -5.51 -26.16
CA ASP A 272 22.51 -5.48 -25.39
C ASP A 272 22.61 -4.19 -24.54
N SER A 273 23.55 -3.29 -24.85
CA SER A 273 23.74 -2.01 -24.16
C SER A 273 23.18 -0.81 -24.92
N GLU A 274 22.69 -1.00 -26.15
CA GLU A 274 22.18 0.10 -26.97
C GLU A 274 20.66 0.28 -26.75
N VAL A 275 20.24 1.53 -26.54
CA VAL A 275 18.85 1.94 -26.47
C VAL A 275 18.47 2.63 -27.79
N MET A 276 17.32 2.24 -28.31
CA MET A 276 16.80 2.75 -29.59
C MET A 276 15.33 3.10 -29.44
N ARG A 277 14.90 4.16 -30.10
CA ARG A 277 13.46 4.53 -30.10
C ARG A 277 12.80 4.09 -31.42
N VAL A 278 11.69 3.37 -31.30
CA VAL A 278 10.90 2.91 -32.43
C VAL A 278 10.15 4.08 -33.05
N THR A 279 10.45 4.39 -34.31
CA THR A 279 9.83 5.50 -35.04
C THR A 279 8.74 5.06 -36.02
N LYS A 280 8.84 3.82 -36.53
CA LYS A 280 7.85 3.21 -37.43
C LYS A 280 7.94 1.70 -37.36
N ILE A 281 6.82 1.02 -37.52
CA ILE A 281 6.73 -0.45 -37.58
C ILE A 281 6.05 -0.82 -38.90
N VAL A 282 6.64 -1.75 -39.65
CA VAL A 282 6.07 -2.33 -40.88
C VAL A 282 6.31 -3.83 -40.83
N ASP A 283 5.29 -4.60 -40.66
CA ASP A 283 5.38 -6.04 -40.41
C ASP A 283 6.35 -6.33 -39.24
N ASN A 284 7.38 -7.16 -39.44
CA ASN A 284 8.40 -7.45 -38.45
C ASN A 284 9.67 -6.57 -38.61
N LYS A 285 9.52 -5.37 -39.18
CA LYS A 285 10.61 -4.41 -39.37
C LYS A 285 10.38 -3.19 -38.49
N LEU A 286 11.33 -2.92 -37.61
CA LEU A 286 11.35 -1.75 -36.77
C LEU A 286 12.26 -0.69 -37.36
N TYR A 287 11.74 0.50 -37.64
CA TYR A 287 12.54 1.67 -37.96
C TYR A 287 12.87 2.37 -36.66
N VAL A 288 14.14 2.55 -36.38
CA VAL A 288 14.61 3.03 -35.07
C VAL A 288 15.51 4.26 -35.18
N ALA A 289 15.42 5.11 -34.20
CA ALA A 289 16.43 6.12 -33.91
C ALA A 289 17.45 5.50 -32.95
N ARG A 290 18.69 5.30 -33.45
CA ARG A 290 19.81 4.68 -32.72
C ARG A 290 20.38 5.61 -31.64
N ALA A 291 21.18 5.07 -30.73
CA ALA A 291 21.85 5.80 -29.66
C ALA A 291 20.91 6.68 -28.81
N PHE A 292 19.73 6.22 -28.54
CA PHE A 292 18.77 6.95 -27.69
C PHE A 292 19.22 6.90 -26.21
N ASN A 293 18.83 7.89 -25.40
CA ASN A 293 19.19 7.99 -23.97
C ASN A 293 20.70 7.94 -23.66
N ASN A 294 21.52 8.54 -24.52
CA ASN A 294 23.00 8.54 -24.40
C ASN A 294 23.66 7.15 -24.47
N SER A 295 23.00 6.17 -25.05
CA SER A 295 23.64 4.90 -25.38
C SER A 295 24.57 5.05 -26.57
N THR A 296 25.44 4.08 -26.78
CA THR A 296 26.38 4.08 -27.90
C THR A 296 25.88 3.11 -28.99
N ILE A 297 25.93 3.52 -30.24
CA ILE A 297 25.61 2.65 -31.39
C ILE A 297 26.56 1.45 -31.38
N ALA A 298 26.00 0.26 -31.50
CA ALA A 298 26.76 -0.99 -31.58
C ALA A 298 26.15 -1.93 -32.61
N ALA A 299 26.97 -2.83 -33.16
CA ALA A 299 26.49 -3.93 -33.99
C ALA A 299 25.87 -5.02 -33.08
N HIS A 300 24.78 -5.64 -33.53
CA HIS A 300 24.09 -6.70 -32.81
C HIS A 300 23.94 -7.94 -33.69
N VAL A 301 24.10 -9.11 -33.08
CA VAL A 301 24.00 -10.39 -33.80
C VAL A 301 22.57 -10.91 -33.84
N ALA A 302 22.25 -11.70 -34.84
CA ALA A 302 20.98 -12.40 -34.91
C ALA A 302 20.72 -13.23 -33.62
N SER A 303 19.48 -13.31 -33.22
CA SER A 303 19.02 -13.90 -31.96
C SER A 303 19.34 -13.12 -30.69
N SER A 304 19.90 -11.90 -30.77
CA SER A 304 19.98 -11.00 -29.62
C SER A 304 18.57 -10.67 -29.10
N ASN A 305 18.42 -10.64 -27.79
CA ASN A 305 17.16 -10.31 -27.14
C ASN A 305 16.80 -8.83 -27.29
N VAL A 306 15.53 -8.55 -27.54
CA VAL A 306 14.96 -7.20 -27.61
C VAL A 306 14.05 -7.00 -26.40
N PHE A 307 14.34 -6.00 -25.60
CA PHE A 307 13.58 -5.62 -24.43
C PHE A 307 12.87 -4.29 -24.69
N ILE A 308 11.68 -4.09 -24.13
CA ILE A 308 11.01 -2.77 -24.08
C ILE A 308 11.40 -2.10 -22.78
N ILE A 309 11.80 -0.84 -22.86
CA ILE A 309 12.06 0.00 -21.69
C ILE A 309 10.77 0.71 -21.34
N THR A 310 10.22 0.40 -20.19
CA THR A 310 9.00 1.01 -19.64
C THR A 310 9.33 2.21 -18.75
N SER A 311 8.32 2.94 -18.33
CA SER A 311 8.52 4.00 -17.32
C SER A 311 8.94 3.45 -15.95
N ALA A 312 8.70 2.19 -15.68
CA ALA A 312 9.16 1.51 -14.47
C ALA A 312 10.68 1.29 -14.49
N ASP A 313 11.23 0.95 -15.65
CA ASP A 313 12.67 0.78 -15.85
C ASP A 313 13.46 2.09 -15.74
N HIS A 314 12.78 3.23 -15.76
CA HIS A 314 13.34 4.55 -15.49
C HIS A 314 13.20 4.97 -14.03
N ALA A 315 12.69 4.11 -13.17
CA ALA A 315 12.60 4.38 -11.73
C ALA A 315 14.02 4.52 -11.17
N LEU A 316 14.25 5.63 -10.46
CA LEU A 316 15.57 5.98 -9.95
C LEU A 316 15.95 5.23 -8.65
N LEU A 317 15.11 4.31 -8.15
CA LEU A 317 15.28 3.62 -6.88
C LEU A 317 14.51 2.29 -6.90
N ASP A 318 15.06 1.28 -7.53
CA ASP A 318 14.64 -0.10 -7.32
C ASP A 318 15.54 -0.81 -6.29
N SER A 319 15.08 -1.92 -5.76
CA SER A 319 15.77 -2.65 -4.66
C SER A 319 17.15 -3.17 -5.07
N ASP A 320 17.37 -3.37 -6.36
CA ASP A 320 18.59 -3.95 -6.94
C ASP A 320 19.44 -2.92 -7.69
N ASP A 321 19.07 -1.65 -7.59
CA ASP A 321 19.82 -0.55 -8.22
C ASP A 321 21.24 -0.43 -7.65
N ASP A 322 22.20 -0.22 -8.54
CA ASP A 322 23.53 0.25 -8.16
C ASP A 322 23.44 1.74 -7.78
N PHE A 323 23.39 2.01 -6.47
CA PHE A 323 23.36 3.37 -5.91
C PHE A 323 24.65 4.18 -6.15
N GLY A 324 25.49 3.76 -7.08
CA GLY A 324 26.66 4.49 -7.52
C GLY A 324 26.31 5.66 -8.44
N PHE A 325 27.31 6.48 -8.72
CA PHE A 325 27.22 7.56 -9.67
C PHE A 325 28.24 7.35 -10.79
N ASN A 326 27.85 7.64 -12.03
CA ASN A 326 28.77 7.84 -13.12
C ASN A 326 29.28 9.29 -13.03
N GLU A 327 30.59 9.42 -12.86
CA GLU A 327 31.26 10.71 -12.75
C GLU A 327 32.04 10.98 -14.01
N LEU A 328 31.80 12.14 -14.62
CA LEU A 328 32.58 12.66 -15.73
C LEU A 328 33.27 13.94 -15.27
N TYR A 329 34.58 13.95 -15.36
CA TYR A 329 35.40 15.09 -15.08
C TYR A 329 35.98 15.62 -16.39
N SER A 330 35.77 16.89 -16.68
CA SER A 330 36.28 17.54 -17.89
C SER A 330 37.05 18.82 -17.50
N GLU A 331 38.28 18.94 -18.00
CA GLU A 331 39.07 20.18 -17.88
C GLU A 331 38.90 21.00 -19.16
N PHE A 332 38.78 22.30 -19.01
CA PHE A 332 38.72 23.26 -20.09
C PHE A 332 39.95 24.11 -20.07
N THR A 333 40.79 23.96 -21.07
CA THR A 333 41.94 24.84 -21.28
C THR A 333 41.66 25.73 -22.46
N ASP A 334 41.87 27.00 -22.37
CA ASP A 334 41.68 28.01 -23.44
C ASP A 334 40.26 28.01 -24.04
N GLY A 335 39.25 27.73 -23.22
CA GLY A 335 37.84 27.69 -23.61
C GLY A 335 37.42 26.43 -24.39
N LYS A 336 38.30 25.44 -24.52
CA LYS A 336 38.01 24.16 -25.16
C LYS A 336 37.89 23.05 -24.12
N SER A 337 36.90 22.22 -24.31
CA SER A 337 36.71 20.99 -23.51
C SER A 337 37.76 19.97 -23.96
N ARG A 338 38.44 19.36 -22.96
CA ARG A 338 39.30 18.20 -23.22
C ARG A 338 38.81 17.00 -22.47
N ASN A 339 38.78 15.87 -23.12
CA ASN A 339 38.51 14.61 -22.46
C ASN A 339 39.72 14.21 -21.60
N PRO A 340 39.58 14.14 -20.28
CA PRO A 340 40.72 13.87 -19.37
C PRO A 340 41.33 12.47 -19.58
N THR A 341 40.59 11.56 -20.19
CA THR A 341 41.04 10.17 -20.43
C THR A 341 41.78 10.06 -21.76
N THR A 342 41.40 10.83 -22.80
CA THR A 342 41.96 10.73 -24.14
C THR A 342 42.84 11.93 -24.53
N GLY A 343 42.74 13.04 -23.80
CA GLY A 343 43.44 14.28 -24.13
C GLY A 343 42.96 14.98 -25.40
N ALA A 344 41.91 14.48 -26.04
CA ALA A 344 41.33 15.06 -27.23
C ALA A 344 40.38 16.22 -26.90
N ASP A 345 40.37 17.25 -27.80
CA ASP A 345 39.40 18.34 -27.73
C ASP A 345 38.00 17.78 -28.09
N GLU A 346 36.97 18.03 -27.26
CA GLU A 346 35.57 17.73 -27.54
C GLU A 346 34.87 18.90 -28.23
#